data_c55b0210be510b339f10c51726cf3b78
#
_entry.id   c55b0210be510b339f10c51726cf3b78
#
_cell.length_a   1.000
_cell.length_b   1.000
_cell.length_c   1.000
_cell.angle_alpha   90.00
_cell.angle_beta   90.00
_cell.angle_gamma   90.00
#
_symmetry.space_group_name_H-M   'P 1'
#
loop_
_entity.id
_entity.type
_entity.pdbx_description
1 polymer ?
#
loop_
_entity_poly.entity_id
_entity_poly.type
_entity_poly.pdbx_seq_one_letter_code
_entity_poly.pdbx_strand_id
1 'polypeptide(L)'
;AWSAPLAALGGPWLLARRSALWRSALAAGAVGLLALSFSFTAALMTVLGTGRAVIAAAHLRIDLNQVDTLVMAAILGAMALLGSVAVVAMTSRSREQEVAVLRCAGTTIGRLRGQVVIEAGLYVGTALIISLVPLVVVTIGEALFYSRAGLPFLPSPALGPLGLVALVSFAALAVVLSAPVRRARRAPIGPALAAQ
;
A
#
# COMPACT_ATOMS: atom_id res chain seq x y z
N ALA A 1 -5.09 3.79 -15.16
CA ALA A 1 -5.66 5.04 -15.69
C ALA A 1 -5.14 6.28 -14.95
N TRP A 2 -5.21 6.35 -13.59
CA TRP A 2 -4.81 7.52 -12.78
C TRP A 2 -3.31 7.91 -12.91
N SER A 3 -2.45 6.95 -13.21
CA SER A 3 -1.00 7.15 -13.32
C SER A 3 -0.54 7.62 -14.72
N ALA A 4 -1.46 7.81 -15.68
CA ALA A 4 -1.14 8.23 -17.04
C ALA A 4 -0.46 9.62 -17.10
N PRO A 5 -0.93 10.66 -16.36
CA PRO A 5 -0.34 11.99 -16.43
C PRO A 5 1.11 12.04 -15.89
N LEU A 6 1.52 11.05 -15.09
CA LEU A 6 2.86 10.97 -14.54
C LEU A 6 3.89 10.40 -15.53
N ALA A 7 3.48 10.04 -16.75
CA ALA A 7 4.36 9.55 -17.82
C ALA A 7 5.45 10.57 -18.22
N ALA A 8 5.26 11.85 -17.91
CA ALA A 8 6.25 12.90 -18.13
C ALA A 8 7.50 12.79 -17.23
N LEU A 9 7.48 11.95 -16.19
CA LEU A 9 8.59 11.75 -15.24
C LEU A 9 9.77 10.92 -15.80
N GLY A 10 9.71 10.50 -17.07
CA GLY A 10 10.86 9.90 -17.79
C GLY A 10 10.91 8.38 -17.79
N GLY A 11 12.03 7.82 -18.28
CA GLY A 11 12.23 6.40 -18.56
C GLY A 11 11.97 5.43 -17.41
N PRO A 12 12.41 5.69 -16.16
CA PRO A 12 12.15 4.80 -15.02
C PRO A 12 10.67 4.61 -14.71
N TRP A 13 9.87 5.66 -14.88
CA TRP A 13 8.42 5.62 -14.70
C TRP A 13 7.72 4.70 -15.71
N LEU A 14 8.07 4.85 -16.99
CA LEU A 14 7.50 4.02 -18.07
C LEU A 14 7.81 2.54 -17.88
N LEU A 15 9.03 2.21 -17.46
CA LEU A 15 9.46 0.84 -17.16
C LEU A 15 8.70 0.28 -15.97
N ALA A 16 8.58 1.03 -14.87
CA ALA A 16 7.85 0.60 -13.68
C ALA A 16 6.36 0.36 -14.00
N ARG A 17 5.73 1.25 -14.77
CA ARG A 17 4.34 1.11 -15.20
C ARG A 17 4.14 -0.11 -16.11
N ARG A 18 5.03 -0.35 -17.09
CA ARG A 18 4.96 -1.52 -17.97
C ARG A 18 5.15 -2.83 -17.19
N SER A 19 6.11 -2.87 -16.29
CA SER A 19 6.34 -4.02 -15.40
C SER A 19 5.10 -4.33 -14.55
N ALA A 20 4.48 -3.32 -13.95
CA ALA A 20 3.26 -3.49 -13.16
C ALA A 20 2.07 -3.97 -14.01
N LEU A 21 1.92 -3.48 -15.25
CA LEU A 21 0.86 -3.92 -16.17
C LEU A 21 1.07 -5.36 -16.68
N TRP A 22 2.31 -5.72 -16.99
CA TRP A 22 2.64 -7.09 -17.44
C TRP A 22 2.33 -8.15 -16.37
N ARG A 23 2.50 -7.78 -15.09
CA ARG A 23 2.21 -8.65 -13.93
C ARG A 23 0.88 -8.34 -13.28
N SER A 24 -0.10 -7.89 -14.05
CA SER A 24 -1.36 -7.35 -13.55
C SER A 24 -2.09 -8.26 -12.55
N ALA A 25 -2.10 -9.58 -12.76
CA ALA A 25 -2.77 -10.52 -11.86
C ALA A 25 -2.12 -10.58 -10.47
N LEU A 26 -0.77 -10.66 -10.40
CA LEU A 26 -0.03 -10.70 -9.14
C LEU A 26 -0.01 -9.32 -8.46
N ALA A 27 0.14 -8.26 -9.26
CA ALA A 27 0.04 -6.89 -8.77
C ALA A 27 -1.36 -6.62 -8.18
N ALA A 28 -2.43 -7.11 -8.83
CA ALA A 28 -3.80 -6.98 -8.33
C ALA A 28 -3.98 -7.70 -6.98
N GLY A 29 -3.39 -8.88 -6.79
CA GLY A 29 -3.41 -9.60 -5.51
C GLY A 29 -2.74 -8.80 -4.39
N ALA A 30 -1.52 -8.29 -4.60
CA ALA A 30 -0.81 -7.49 -3.62
C ALA A 30 -1.54 -6.17 -3.32
N VAL A 31 -2.02 -5.46 -4.36
CA VAL A 31 -2.79 -4.21 -4.21
C VAL A 31 -4.11 -4.48 -3.50
N GLY A 32 -4.80 -5.58 -3.80
CA GLY A 32 -6.05 -5.96 -3.15
C GLY A 32 -5.90 -6.15 -1.64
N LEU A 33 -4.87 -6.89 -1.21
CA LEU A 33 -4.57 -7.09 0.21
C LEU A 33 -4.22 -5.77 0.92
N LEU A 34 -3.43 -4.91 0.29
CA LEU A 34 -3.13 -3.58 0.84
C LEU A 34 -4.37 -2.70 0.91
N ALA A 35 -5.20 -2.71 -0.13
CA ALA A 35 -6.43 -1.93 -0.17
C ALA A 35 -7.42 -2.37 0.93
N LEU A 36 -7.55 -3.67 1.17
CA LEU A 36 -8.34 -4.20 2.30
C LEU A 36 -7.80 -3.72 3.64
N SER A 37 -6.48 -3.79 3.86
CA SER A 37 -5.85 -3.31 5.09
C SER A 37 -6.09 -1.83 5.30
N PHE A 38 -5.87 -1.01 4.27
CA PHE A 38 -6.08 0.44 4.35
C PHE A 38 -7.55 0.80 4.57
N SER A 39 -8.46 0.11 3.85
CA SER A 39 -9.91 0.31 4.01
C SER A 39 -10.37 0.00 5.41
N PHE A 40 -9.93 -1.14 5.94
CA PHE A 40 -10.30 -1.56 7.29
C PHE A 40 -9.73 -0.60 8.35
N THR A 41 -8.45 -0.25 8.25
CA THR A 41 -7.81 0.69 9.17
C THR A 41 -8.48 2.06 9.11
N ALA A 42 -8.73 2.57 7.91
CA ALA A 42 -9.38 3.88 7.72
C ALA A 42 -10.81 3.88 8.30
N ALA A 43 -11.62 2.86 7.97
CA ALA A 43 -12.98 2.75 8.45
C ALA A 43 -13.02 2.67 9.99
N LEU A 44 -12.25 1.74 10.57
CA LEU A 44 -12.24 1.50 12.01
C LEU A 44 -11.80 2.75 12.80
N MET A 45 -10.71 3.39 12.35
CA MET A 45 -10.19 4.58 13.02
C MET A 45 -11.10 5.81 12.83
N THR A 46 -11.81 5.91 11.71
CA THR A 46 -12.79 6.97 11.49
C THR A 46 -13.99 6.80 12.41
N VAL A 47 -14.56 5.58 12.50
CA VAL A 47 -15.67 5.28 13.41
C VAL A 47 -15.31 5.60 14.86
N LEU A 48 -14.13 5.21 15.31
CA LEU A 48 -13.66 5.51 16.68
C LEU A 48 -13.46 7.01 16.89
N GLY A 49 -12.85 7.70 15.92
CA GLY A 49 -12.61 9.12 15.99
C GLY A 49 -13.90 9.93 16.05
N THR A 50 -14.83 9.63 15.16
CA THR A 50 -16.17 10.26 15.11
C THR A 50 -16.95 9.96 16.37
N GLY A 51 -16.99 8.70 16.82
CA GLY A 51 -17.67 8.31 18.06
C GLY A 51 -17.18 9.08 19.27
N ARG A 52 -15.86 9.29 19.39
CA ARG A 52 -15.28 10.09 20.46
C ARG A 52 -15.64 11.56 20.40
N ALA A 53 -15.58 12.12 19.19
CA ALA A 53 -15.94 13.52 18.99
C ALA A 53 -17.40 13.77 19.40
N VAL A 54 -18.29 12.84 19.07
CA VAL A 54 -19.71 12.91 19.41
C VAL A 54 -19.92 12.73 20.93
N ILE A 55 -19.27 11.74 21.58
CA ILE A 55 -19.34 11.50 23.02
C ILE A 55 -18.85 12.73 23.79
N ALA A 56 -17.73 13.33 23.35
CA ALA A 56 -17.20 14.55 23.96
C ALA A 56 -18.16 15.73 23.81
N ALA A 57 -18.77 15.89 22.65
CA ALA A 57 -19.73 16.97 22.38
C ALA A 57 -21.05 16.78 23.17
N ALA A 58 -21.47 15.53 23.40
CA ALA A 58 -22.66 15.18 24.19
C ALA A 58 -22.39 15.16 25.71
N HIS A 59 -21.16 15.48 26.16
CA HIS A 59 -20.74 15.38 27.55
C HIS A 59 -21.00 14.04 28.23
N LEU A 60 -21.01 12.96 27.45
CA LEU A 60 -21.19 11.61 27.94
C LEU A 60 -19.86 11.08 28.50
N ARG A 61 -19.91 10.41 29.68
CA ARG A 61 -18.76 9.72 30.27
C ARG A 61 -18.75 8.25 29.84
N ILE A 62 -18.39 8.01 28.58
CA ILE A 62 -18.24 6.67 28.04
C ILE A 62 -16.78 6.51 27.59
N ASP A 63 -16.05 5.61 28.24
CA ASP A 63 -14.70 5.24 27.81
C ASP A 63 -14.76 4.20 26.69
N LEU A 64 -14.41 4.65 25.47
CA LEU A 64 -14.19 3.73 24.36
C LEU A 64 -12.81 3.10 24.51
N ASN A 65 -12.75 1.79 24.73
CA ASN A 65 -11.48 1.07 24.79
C ASN A 65 -10.78 1.11 23.41
N GLN A 66 -9.71 1.92 23.33
CA GLN A 66 -8.94 2.05 22.09
C GLN A 66 -7.95 0.92 21.88
N VAL A 67 -7.47 0.33 22.98
CA VAL A 67 -6.36 -0.62 22.91
C VAL A 67 -6.77 -1.84 22.11
N ASP A 68 -7.93 -2.40 22.38
CA ASP A 68 -8.44 -3.58 21.68
C ASP A 68 -8.61 -3.31 20.17
N THR A 69 -9.13 -2.12 19.85
CA THR A 69 -9.36 -1.72 18.45
C THR A 69 -8.06 -1.47 17.71
N LEU A 70 -7.09 -0.85 18.36
CA LEU A 70 -5.74 -0.65 17.79
C LEU A 70 -5.02 -1.98 17.59
N VAL A 71 -5.14 -2.89 18.54
CA VAL A 71 -4.56 -4.24 18.43
C VAL A 71 -5.19 -5.02 17.28
N MET A 72 -6.52 -5.01 17.16
CA MET A 72 -7.20 -5.63 16.01
C MET A 72 -6.77 -5.03 14.67
N ALA A 73 -6.72 -3.71 14.57
CA ALA A 73 -6.26 -3.02 13.36
C ALA A 73 -4.80 -3.36 13.03
N ALA A 74 -3.94 -3.44 14.04
CA ALA A 74 -2.53 -3.79 13.86
C ALA A 74 -2.35 -5.24 13.38
N ILE A 75 -3.09 -6.19 13.96
CA ILE A 75 -3.04 -7.60 13.56
C ILE A 75 -3.50 -7.76 12.11
N LEU A 76 -4.66 -7.22 11.76
CA LEU A 76 -5.20 -7.31 10.40
C LEU A 76 -4.29 -6.58 9.38
N GLY A 77 -3.76 -5.42 9.75
CA GLY A 77 -2.79 -4.70 8.94
C GLY A 77 -1.51 -5.49 8.71
N ALA A 78 -0.98 -6.12 9.76
CA ALA A 78 0.22 -6.96 9.67
C ALA A 78 -0.03 -8.19 8.78
N MET A 79 -1.16 -8.88 8.94
CA MET A 79 -1.51 -10.04 8.09
C MET A 79 -1.64 -9.66 6.62
N ALA A 80 -2.31 -8.55 6.31
CA ALA A 80 -2.45 -8.07 4.94
C ALA A 80 -1.11 -7.62 4.35
N LEU A 81 -0.25 -6.98 5.14
CA LEU A 81 1.10 -6.60 4.74
C LEU A 81 1.95 -7.84 4.45
N LEU A 82 1.95 -8.84 5.32
CA LEU A 82 2.66 -10.10 5.12
C LEU A 82 2.17 -10.83 3.88
N GLY A 83 0.86 -10.89 3.67
CA GLY A 83 0.25 -11.47 2.46
C GLY A 83 0.71 -10.75 1.20
N SER A 84 0.69 -9.42 1.17
CA SER A 84 1.15 -8.64 0.02
C SER A 84 2.65 -8.82 -0.25
N VAL A 85 3.46 -8.85 0.80
CA VAL A 85 4.91 -9.14 0.72
C VAL A 85 5.14 -10.54 0.16
N ALA A 86 4.40 -11.55 0.62
CA ALA A 86 4.51 -12.92 0.12
C ALA A 86 4.19 -13.01 -1.37
N VAL A 87 3.09 -12.38 -1.82
CA VAL A 87 2.72 -12.32 -3.25
C VAL A 87 3.84 -11.67 -4.08
N VAL A 88 4.40 -10.55 -3.61
CA VAL A 88 5.51 -9.89 -4.29
C VAL A 88 6.78 -10.75 -4.28
N ALA A 89 7.08 -11.44 -3.17
CA ALA A 89 8.24 -12.31 -3.05
C ALA A 89 8.18 -13.51 -4.00
N MET A 90 6.98 -14.06 -4.29
CA MET A 90 6.81 -15.13 -5.27
C MET A 90 7.27 -14.74 -6.68
N THR A 91 7.27 -13.45 -7.00
CA THR A 91 7.75 -12.94 -8.29
C THR A 91 9.27 -12.72 -8.34
N SER A 92 9.99 -12.96 -7.24
CA SER A 92 11.40 -12.59 -7.11
C SER A 92 12.30 -13.25 -8.16
N ARG A 93 12.09 -14.53 -8.48
CA ARG A 93 12.87 -15.25 -9.50
C ARG A 93 12.74 -14.64 -10.89
N SER A 94 11.52 -14.35 -11.33
CA SER A 94 11.30 -13.72 -12.64
C SER A 94 11.87 -12.30 -12.68
N ARG A 95 11.93 -11.62 -11.54
CA ARG A 95 12.57 -10.30 -11.41
C ARG A 95 14.08 -10.36 -11.48
N GLU A 96 14.70 -11.40 -10.94
CA GLU A 96 16.16 -11.59 -11.04
C GLU A 96 16.58 -11.71 -12.51
N GLN A 97 15.83 -12.49 -13.30
CA GLN A 97 16.07 -12.61 -14.76
C GLN A 97 15.90 -11.27 -15.48
N GLU A 98 14.83 -10.53 -15.20
CA GLU A 98 14.57 -9.22 -15.80
C GLU A 98 15.69 -8.21 -15.46
N VAL A 99 16.14 -8.19 -14.19
CA VAL A 99 17.26 -7.34 -13.74
C VAL A 99 18.55 -7.74 -14.46
N ALA A 100 18.82 -9.03 -14.66
CA ALA A 100 19.98 -9.50 -15.40
C ALA A 100 19.96 -9.01 -16.85
N VAL A 101 18.84 -9.16 -17.56
CA VAL A 101 18.67 -8.69 -18.95
C VAL A 101 18.85 -7.17 -19.03
N LEU A 102 18.24 -6.40 -18.12
CA LEU A 102 18.37 -4.94 -18.09
C LEU A 102 19.82 -4.49 -17.85
N ARG A 103 20.58 -5.23 -17.03
CA ARG A 103 22.00 -4.97 -16.82
C ARG A 103 22.82 -5.25 -18.07
N CYS A 104 22.54 -6.34 -18.78
CA CYS A 104 23.19 -6.62 -20.07
C CYS A 104 22.88 -5.53 -21.11
N ALA A 105 21.70 -4.91 -21.06
CA ALA A 105 21.32 -3.75 -21.85
C ALA A 105 21.93 -2.42 -21.37
N GLY A 106 22.86 -2.44 -20.40
CA GLY A 106 23.58 -1.26 -19.91
C GLY A 106 22.83 -0.39 -18.91
N THR A 107 21.73 -0.89 -18.29
CA THR A 107 20.99 -0.13 -17.29
C THR A 107 21.80 0.00 -16.00
N THR A 108 21.93 1.22 -15.48
CA THR A 108 22.63 1.48 -14.22
C THR A 108 21.82 1.01 -12.99
N ILE A 109 22.53 0.60 -11.94
CA ILE A 109 21.90 0.16 -10.65
C ILE A 109 21.05 1.29 -10.05
N GLY A 110 21.43 2.55 -10.23
CA GLY A 110 20.65 3.69 -9.75
C GLY A 110 19.25 3.75 -10.40
N ARG A 111 19.18 3.52 -11.72
CA ARG A 111 17.90 3.48 -12.45
C ARG A 111 17.01 2.31 -11.98
N LEU A 112 17.61 1.13 -11.75
CA LEU A 112 16.89 -0.03 -11.22
C LEU A 112 16.31 0.22 -9.83
N ARG A 113 17.05 0.91 -8.95
CA ARG A 113 16.54 1.32 -7.63
C ARG A 113 15.39 2.30 -7.74
N GLY A 114 15.53 3.31 -8.60
CA GLY A 114 14.45 4.27 -8.89
C GLY A 114 13.18 3.56 -9.37
N GLN A 115 13.31 2.58 -10.28
CA GLN A 115 12.18 1.76 -10.75
C GLN A 115 11.47 1.03 -9.61
N VAL A 116 12.24 0.40 -8.69
CA VAL A 116 11.69 -0.32 -7.53
C VAL A 116 10.89 0.60 -6.60
N VAL A 117 11.42 1.80 -6.30
CA VAL A 117 10.75 2.78 -5.45
C VAL A 117 9.45 3.26 -6.09
N ILE A 118 9.48 3.56 -7.38
CA ILE A 118 8.30 3.98 -8.13
C ILE A 118 7.25 2.86 -8.15
N GLU A 119 7.67 1.61 -8.35
CA GLU A 119 6.76 0.47 -8.37
C GLU A 119 6.09 0.24 -7.01
N ALA A 120 6.85 0.33 -5.91
CA ALA A 120 6.28 0.29 -4.55
C ALA A 120 5.26 1.43 -4.34
N GLY A 121 5.60 2.64 -4.80
CA GLY A 121 4.70 3.79 -4.77
C GLY A 121 3.42 3.58 -5.56
N LEU A 122 3.50 2.94 -6.73
CA LEU A 122 2.32 2.59 -7.52
C LEU A 122 1.39 1.61 -6.80
N TYR A 123 1.94 0.57 -6.15
CA TYR A 123 1.12 -0.39 -5.40
C TYR A 123 0.42 0.28 -4.22
N VAL A 124 1.17 1.00 -3.38
CA VAL A 124 0.60 1.69 -2.22
C VAL A 124 -0.35 2.80 -2.65
N GLY A 125 0.00 3.62 -3.63
CA GLY A 125 -0.86 4.69 -4.14
C GLY A 125 -2.16 4.16 -4.73
N THR A 126 -2.12 3.06 -5.49
CA THR A 126 -3.34 2.43 -6.03
C THR A 126 -4.20 1.88 -4.90
N ALA A 127 -3.60 1.22 -3.91
CA ALA A 127 -4.32 0.69 -2.75
C ALA A 127 -4.99 1.81 -1.94
N LEU A 128 -4.30 2.94 -1.74
CA LEU A 128 -4.86 4.12 -1.06
C LEU A 128 -6.06 4.69 -1.83
N ILE A 129 -5.95 4.84 -3.16
CA ILE A 129 -7.07 5.34 -3.97
C ILE A 129 -8.29 4.42 -3.87
N ILE A 130 -8.08 3.11 -3.92
CA ILE A 130 -9.17 2.13 -3.78
C ILE A 130 -9.79 2.23 -2.37
N SER A 131 -8.98 2.42 -1.33
CA SER A 131 -9.45 2.50 0.06
C SER A 131 -10.26 3.76 0.37
N LEU A 132 -10.22 4.79 -0.49
CA LEU A 132 -11.08 5.97 -0.34
C LEU A 132 -12.56 5.64 -0.52
N VAL A 133 -12.90 4.64 -1.34
CA VAL A 133 -14.30 4.27 -1.59
C VAL A 133 -14.98 3.79 -0.31
N PRO A 134 -14.49 2.74 0.40
CA PRO A 134 -15.10 2.33 1.65
C PRO A 134 -15.01 3.40 2.74
N LEU A 135 -13.99 4.24 2.76
CA LEU A 135 -13.90 5.37 3.69
C LEU A 135 -15.06 6.34 3.51
N VAL A 136 -15.36 6.73 2.26
CA VAL A 136 -16.50 7.60 1.94
C VAL A 136 -17.82 6.93 2.32
N VAL A 137 -17.99 5.64 2.02
CA VAL A 137 -19.21 4.89 2.37
C VAL A 137 -19.43 4.88 3.88
N VAL A 138 -18.37 4.61 4.66
CA VAL A 138 -18.45 4.62 6.14
C VAL A 138 -18.81 6.02 6.64
N THR A 139 -18.15 7.06 6.15
CA THR A 139 -18.43 8.44 6.57
C THR A 139 -19.87 8.87 6.27
N ILE A 140 -20.41 8.49 5.10
CA ILE A 140 -21.82 8.74 4.77
C ILE A 140 -22.76 7.95 5.69
N GLY A 141 -22.44 6.69 5.97
CA GLY A 141 -23.19 5.85 6.89
C GLY A 141 -23.26 6.44 8.29
N GLU A 142 -22.13 6.93 8.81
CA GLU A 142 -22.07 7.63 10.10
C GLU A 142 -22.91 8.92 10.09
N ALA A 143 -22.80 9.73 9.05
CA ALA A 143 -23.58 10.96 8.93
C ALA A 143 -25.09 10.69 8.99
N LEU A 144 -25.56 9.65 8.28
CA LEU A 144 -26.94 9.22 8.31
C LEU A 144 -27.37 8.67 9.67
N PHE A 145 -26.50 7.90 10.34
CA PHE A 145 -26.78 7.35 11.65
C PHE A 145 -26.92 8.45 12.70
N TYR A 146 -25.93 9.34 12.80
CA TYR A 146 -25.94 10.40 13.79
C TYR A 146 -27.07 11.44 13.53
N SER A 147 -27.38 11.74 12.27
CA SER A 147 -28.51 12.62 11.94
C SER A 147 -29.85 12.04 12.38
N ARG A 148 -30.08 10.72 12.22
CA ARG A 148 -31.28 10.03 12.71
C ARG A 148 -31.36 9.96 14.22
N ALA A 149 -30.23 9.87 14.89
CA ALA A 149 -30.14 9.87 16.34
C ALA A 149 -30.28 11.27 16.97
N GLY A 150 -30.37 12.34 16.18
CA GLY A 150 -30.42 13.72 16.66
C GLY A 150 -29.11 14.20 17.30
N LEU A 151 -27.98 13.53 16.98
CA LEU A 151 -26.67 13.85 17.48
C LEU A 151 -25.88 14.70 16.47
N PRO A 152 -24.99 15.60 16.93
CA PRO A 152 -24.16 16.38 16.03
C PRO A 152 -23.16 15.44 15.30
N PHE A 153 -23.11 15.53 13.97
CA PHE A 153 -22.13 14.81 13.19
C PHE A 153 -20.81 15.59 13.14
N LEU A 154 -19.77 15.04 13.75
CA LEU A 154 -18.42 15.60 13.83
C LEU A 154 -17.43 14.62 13.15
N PRO A 155 -17.23 14.71 11.82
CA PRO A 155 -16.38 13.78 11.11
C PRO A 155 -14.93 13.93 11.57
N SER A 156 -14.32 12.82 11.97
CA SER A 156 -12.91 12.76 12.36
C SER A 156 -12.18 11.73 11.51
N PRO A 157 -11.81 12.09 10.26
CA PRO A 157 -11.13 11.15 9.37
C PRO A 157 -9.75 10.79 9.92
N ALA A 158 -9.46 9.49 9.99
CA ALA A 158 -8.22 8.96 10.54
C ALA A 158 -7.05 9.00 9.55
N LEU A 159 -6.73 10.18 9.02
CA LEU A 159 -5.67 10.35 8.01
C LEU A 159 -4.28 10.05 8.57
N GLY A 160 -4.02 10.36 9.85
CA GLY A 160 -2.74 10.09 10.51
C GLY A 160 -2.41 8.59 10.57
N PRO A 161 -3.22 7.75 11.21
CA PRO A 161 -3.03 6.30 11.24
C PRO A 161 -2.95 5.67 9.85
N LEU A 162 -3.80 6.08 8.91
CA LEU A 162 -3.76 5.61 7.53
C LEU A 162 -2.43 5.95 6.85
N GLY A 163 -1.93 7.18 7.02
CA GLY A 163 -0.64 7.61 6.50
C GLY A 163 0.52 6.81 7.07
N LEU A 164 0.49 6.49 8.36
CA LEU A 164 1.51 5.66 9.00
C LEU A 164 1.52 4.23 8.42
N VAL A 165 0.36 3.59 8.31
CA VAL A 165 0.25 2.25 7.73
C VAL A 165 0.69 2.24 6.26
N ALA A 166 0.35 3.26 5.49
CA ALA A 166 0.79 3.41 4.10
C ALA A 166 2.32 3.57 4.01
N LEU A 167 2.93 4.36 4.90
CA LEU A 167 4.38 4.55 4.94
C LEU A 167 5.12 3.26 5.29
N VAL A 168 4.65 2.53 6.30
CA VAL A 168 5.22 1.23 6.70
C VAL A 168 5.10 0.22 5.56
N SER A 169 3.93 0.15 4.90
CA SER A 169 3.70 -0.72 3.75
C SER A 169 4.61 -0.38 2.57
N PHE A 170 4.78 0.92 2.29
CA PHE A 170 5.70 1.38 1.26
C PHE A 170 7.15 0.97 1.55
N ALA A 171 7.62 1.19 2.78
CA ALA A 171 8.97 0.81 3.19
C ALA A 171 9.20 -0.71 3.08
N ALA A 172 8.25 -1.52 3.57
CA ALA A 172 8.33 -2.97 3.49
C ALA A 172 8.39 -3.46 2.04
N LEU A 173 7.49 -2.98 1.17
CA LEU A 173 7.50 -3.33 -0.25
C LEU A 173 8.77 -2.87 -0.96
N ALA A 174 9.25 -1.66 -0.69
CA ALA A 174 10.50 -1.16 -1.28
C ALA A 174 11.70 -2.03 -0.89
N VAL A 175 11.76 -2.51 0.35
CA VAL A 175 12.79 -3.44 0.82
C VAL A 175 12.71 -4.77 0.06
N VAL A 176 11.53 -5.38 -0.02
CA VAL A 176 11.33 -6.68 -0.67
C VAL A 176 11.60 -6.59 -2.18
N LEU A 177 11.07 -5.58 -2.84
CA LEU A 177 11.29 -5.33 -4.27
C LEU A 177 12.77 -5.02 -4.59
N SER A 178 13.54 -4.46 -3.63
CA SER A 178 14.96 -4.19 -3.81
C SER A 178 15.86 -5.43 -3.67
N ALA A 179 15.34 -6.53 -3.11
CA ALA A 179 16.13 -7.74 -2.86
C ALA A 179 16.79 -8.32 -4.13
N PRO A 180 16.08 -8.48 -5.28
CA PRO A 180 16.69 -8.95 -6.54
C PRO A 180 17.82 -8.02 -7.03
N VAL A 181 17.63 -6.71 -6.93
CA VAL A 181 18.64 -5.72 -7.34
C VAL A 181 19.90 -5.80 -6.45
N ARG A 182 19.72 -6.04 -5.14
CA ARG A 182 20.84 -6.22 -4.21
C ARG A 182 21.61 -7.51 -4.50
N ARG A 183 20.90 -8.62 -4.78
CA ARG A 183 21.53 -9.91 -5.14
C ARG A 183 22.30 -9.79 -6.46
N ALA A 184 21.72 -9.15 -7.46
CA ALA A 184 22.36 -8.92 -8.76
C ALA A 184 23.66 -8.10 -8.66
N ARG A 185 23.83 -7.24 -7.63
CA ARG A 185 25.12 -6.58 -7.36
C ARG A 185 26.24 -7.53 -6.99
N ARG A 186 25.92 -8.64 -6.32
CA ARG A 186 26.90 -9.59 -5.77
C ARG A 186 27.17 -10.75 -6.72
N ALA A 187 26.28 -11.05 -7.66
CA ALA A 187 26.44 -12.15 -8.60
C ALA A 187 27.31 -11.72 -9.79
N PRO A 188 28.36 -12.49 -10.15
CA PRO A 188 29.07 -12.32 -11.40
C PRO A 188 28.14 -12.62 -12.57
N ILE A 189 28.24 -11.85 -13.67
CA ILE A 189 27.33 -11.89 -14.83
C ILE A 189 27.44 -13.23 -15.59
N GLY A 190 28.60 -13.88 -15.56
CA GLY A 190 28.89 -15.09 -16.33
C GLY A 190 27.99 -16.29 -16.04
N PRO A 191 27.79 -16.72 -14.78
CA PRO A 191 26.95 -17.88 -14.46
C PRO A 191 25.46 -17.71 -14.75
N ALA A 192 24.97 -16.48 -14.74
CA ALA A 192 23.56 -16.18 -15.02
C ALA A 192 23.18 -16.36 -16.50
N LEU A 193 24.16 -16.24 -17.41
CA LEU A 193 24.00 -16.47 -18.85
C LEU A 193 24.23 -17.94 -19.24
N ALA A 194 24.98 -18.70 -18.44
CA ALA A 194 25.29 -20.11 -18.73
C ALA A 194 24.14 -21.08 -18.27
N ALA A 195 23.16 -20.58 -17.53
CA ALA A 195 22.03 -21.37 -17.02
C ALA A 195 20.78 -21.27 -17.92
N GLN A 196 20.91 -20.70 -19.13
CA GLN A 196 19.89 -20.71 -20.18
C GLN A 196 20.16 -21.82 -21.20
#